data_2f4437d0a88f5255913558b393c639ee
#
_entry.id   2f4437d0a88f5255913558b393c639ee
#
_cell.length_a   1.000
_cell.length_b   1.000
_cell.length_c   1.000
_cell.angle_alpha   90.00
_cell.angle_beta   90.00
_cell.angle_gamma   90.00
#
_symmetry.space_group_name_H-M   'P 1'
#
loop_
_entity.id
_entity.type
_entity.pdbx_description
1 polymer ?
#
loop_
_entity_poly.entity_id
_entity_poly.type
_entity_poly.pdbx_seq_one_letter_code
_entity_poly.pdbx_strand_id
1 'polypeptide(L)'
;MSYDISLCDPITHKTLKADSTHFISGGMRAMGGTKELWLNVTYNYGQFYYRPEVFGEGGIRSIYGKTGAESIPMLEKAISALDDDVDDSDYWNATEGNAKRALYGLLAFAKMRPDGVWDGD
;
A
#
# COMPACT_ATOMS: atom_id res chain seq x y z
N MET A 1 6.20 -12.02 7.89
CA MET A 1 5.63 -12.19 6.55
C MET A 1 4.86 -10.94 6.17
N SER A 2 5.00 -10.53 4.94
CA SER A 2 4.44 -9.25 4.50
C SER A 2 4.21 -9.23 2.99
N TYR A 3 3.35 -8.30 2.57
CA TYR A 3 3.20 -7.96 1.17
C TYR A 3 4.30 -6.97 0.79
N ASP A 4 5.06 -7.27 -0.25
CA ASP A 4 5.99 -6.32 -0.86
C ASP A 4 5.33 -5.77 -2.11
N ILE A 5 4.91 -4.51 -2.06
CA ILE A 5 4.07 -3.91 -3.09
C ILE A 5 4.82 -2.77 -3.75
N SER A 6 4.95 -2.82 -5.07
CA SER A 6 5.67 -1.82 -5.85
C SER A 6 4.80 -1.26 -6.96
N LEU A 7 4.96 0.02 -7.24
CA LEU A 7 4.38 0.64 -8.43
C LEU A 7 5.47 0.72 -9.49
N CYS A 8 5.27 0.05 -10.61
CA CYS A 8 6.31 -0.21 -11.60
C CYS A 8 6.04 0.48 -12.93
N ASP A 9 7.11 0.72 -13.68
CA ASP A 9 6.99 1.17 -15.07
C ASP A 9 6.28 0.09 -15.89
N PRO A 10 5.25 0.44 -16.69
CA PRO A 10 4.47 -0.55 -17.42
C PRO A 10 5.24 -1.26 -18.54
N ILE A 11 6.36 -0.69 -18.97
CA ILE A 11 7.18 -1.26 -20.06
C ILE A 11 8.37 -2.02 -19.50
N THR A 12 9.15 -1.40 -18.62
CA THR A 12 10.39 -1.99 -18.10
C THR A 12 10.16 -2.88 -16.87
N HIS A 13 9.02 -2.76 -16.21
CA HIS A 13 8.67 -3.43 -14.95
C HIS A 13 9.57 -3.05 -13.76
N LYS A 14 10.38 -2.01 -13.91
CA LYS A 14 11.21 -1.50 -12.81
C LYS A 14 10.37 -0.65 -11.88
N THR A 15 10.65 -0.73 -10.58
CA THR A 15 9.99 0.09 -9.57
C THR A 15 10.23 1.58 -9.87
N LEU A 16 9.15 2.35 -9.91
CA LEU A 16 9.20 3.79 -10.10
C LEU A 16 9.75 4.48 -8.86
N LYS A 17 10.22 5.72 -9.01
CA LYS A 17 10.82 6.48 -7.91
C LYS A 17 10.13 7.81 -7.71
N ALA A 18 10.07 8.24 -6.44
CA ALA A 18 9.67 9.59 -6.06
C ALA A 18 10.88 10.53 -6.10
N ASP A 19 10.62 11.84 -6.04
CA ASP A 19 11.68 12.85 -6.04
C ASP A 19 12.42 12.92 -4.70
N SER A 20 11.79 12.47 -3.62
CA SER A 20 12.36 12.51 -2.27
C SER A 20 12.22 11.16 -1.58
N THR A 21 13.09 10.95 -0.57
CA THR A 21 13.07 9.76 0.28
C THR A 21 11.80 9.75 1.13
N HIS A 22 11.17 8.56 1.29
CA HIS A 22 10.02 8.38 2.17
C HIS A 22 10.25 7.26 3.19
N PHE A 23 9.43 7.25 4.25
CA PHE A 23 9.52 6.34 5.38
C PHE A 23 8.17 5.74 5.73
N ILE A 24 7.36 5.45 4.72
CA ILE A 24 5.97 5.02 4.94
C ILE A 24 5.90 3.61 5.54
N SER A 25 6.85 2.75 5.21
CA SER A 25 6.92 1.39 5.76
C SER A 25 7.74 1.39 7.07
N GLY A 26 7.31 0.61 8.05
CA GLY A 26 7.93 0.55 9.37
C GLY A 26 9.43 0.26 9.34
N GLY A 27 9.87 -0.69 8.50
CA GLY A 27 11.29 -1.07 8.40
C GLY A 27 12.17 -0.04 7.70
N MET A 28 11.59 0.83 6.89
CA MET A 28 12.35 1.80 6.12
C MET A 28 13.02 2.87 6.96
N ARG A 29 12.47 3.21 8.13
CA ARG A 29 13.09 4.21 9.01
C ARG A 29 14.46 3.78 9.47
N ALA A 30 14.57 2.51 9.89
CA ALA A 30 15.85 1.95 10.34
C ALA A 30 16.85 1.84 9.18
N MET A 31 16.36 1.72 7.95
CA MET A 31 17.17 1.60 6.73
C MET A 31 17.47 2.94 6.07
N GLY A 32 17.01 4.05 6.62
CA GLY A 32 17.21 5.38 6.04
C GLY A 32 16.19 5.79 4.99
N GLY A 33 15.13 4.97 4.80
CA GLY A 33 14.09 5.23 3.82
C GLY A 33 14.47 4.84 2.40
N THR A 34 13.61 5.16 1.44
CA THR A 34 13.83 4.88 0.03
C THR A 34 13.10 5.90 -0.85
N LYS A 35 13.61 6.09 -2.06
CA LYS A 35 12.92 6.86 -3.11
C LYS A 35 12.00 5.99 -3.95
N GLU A 36 12.12 4.66 -3.87
CA GLU A 36 11.30 3.75 -4.65
C GLU A 36 9.85 3.81 -4.19
N LEU A 37 8.92 3.72 -5.13
CA LEU A 37 7.49 3.62 -4.85
C LEU A 37 7.16 2.18 -4.46
N TRP A 38 7.70 1.77 -3.33
CA TRP A 38 7.60 0.46 -2.75
C TRP A 38 7.17 0.57 -1.29
N LEU A 39 6.32 -0.34 -0.87
CA LEU A 39 5.81 -0.38 0.48
C LEU A 39 5.76 -1.83 0.97
N ASN A 40 6.31 -2.07 2.15
CA ASN A 40 6.16 -3.34 2.85
C ASN A 40 4.95 -3.25 3.78
N VAL A 41 3.96 -4.11 3.54
CA VAL A 41 2.71 -4.13 4.32
C VAL A 41 2.59 -5.48 5.01
N THR A 42 2.47 -5.47 6.33
CA THR A 42 2.40 -6.71 7.10
C THR A 42 1.14 -7.52 6.80
N TYR A 43 1.26 -8.86 6.77
CA TYR A 43 0.12 -9.78 6.67
C TYR A 43 -0.86 -9.64 7.82
N ASN A 44 -0.45 -9.02 8.94
CA ASN A 44 -1.35 -8.79 10.08
C ASN A 44 -2.57 -7.97 9.70
N TYR A 45 -2.49 -7.18 8.64
CA TYR A 45 -3.63 -6.38 8.14
C TYR A 45 -4.53 -7.14 7.17
N GLY A 46 -4.13 -8.35 6.75
CA GLY A 46 -4.87 -9.13 5.76
C GLY A 46 -6.32 -9.36 6.16
N GLN A 47 -6.56 -9.65 7.44
CA GLN A 47 -7.91 -9.89 7.96
C GLN A 47 -8.89 -8.74 7.67
N PHE A 48 -8.38 -7.50 7.60
CA PHE A 48 -9.20 -6.33 7.26
C PHE A 48 -9.38 -6.21 5.75
N TYR A 49 -8.32 -6.47 4.99
CA TYR A 49 -8.32 -6.30 3.54
C TYR A 49 -9.21 -7.32 2.82
N TYR A 50 -9.42 -8.50 3.40
CA TYR A 50 -10.30 -9.51 2.81
C TYR A 50 -11.79 -9.25 3.06
N ARG A 51 -12.15 -8.26 3.85
CA ARG A 51 -13.55 -7.90 4.07
C ARG A 51 -14.20 -7.44 2.76
N PRO A 52 -15.49 -7.82 2.49
CA PRO A 52 -16.16 -7.41 1.25
C PRO A 52 -16.22 -5.91 1.03
N GLU A 53 -16.37 -5.12 2.10
CA GLU A 53 -16.44 -3.66 2.03
C GLU A 53 -15.06 -3.01 1.80
N VAL A 54 -13.95 -3.75 1.93
CA VAL A 54 -12.59 -3.26 1.71
C VAL A 54 -12.13 -3.68 0.31
N PHE A 55 -11.48 -4.83 0.16
CA PHE A 55 -11.08 -5.34 -1.15
C PHE A 55 -11.81 -6.63 -1.54
N GLY A 56 -12.41 -7.33 -0.59
CA GLY A 56 -13.06 -8.59 -0.83
C GLY A 56 -12.09 -9.76 -0.90
N GLU A 57 -12.48 -10.81 -1.62
CA GLU A 57 -11.81 -12.10 -1.63
C GLU A 57 -10.31 -12.04 -2.02
N GLY A 58 -9.95 -11.15 -2.91
CA GLY A 58 -8.55 -11.00 -3.34
C GLY A 58 -7.67 -10.23 -2.34
N GLY A 59 -8.27 -9.55 -1.36
CA GLY A 59 -7.55 -8.71 -0.42
C GLY A 59 -6.79 -7.59 -1.12
N ILE A 60 -5.69 -7.14 -0.52
CA ILE A 60 -4.88 -6.05 -1.07
C ILE A 60 -4.27 -6.43 -2.44
N ARG A 61 -4.08 -7.72 -2.70
CA ARG A 61 -3.57 -8.19 -3.99
C ARG A 61 -4.52 -7.92 -5.16
N SER A 62 -5.75 -7.49 -4.88
CA SER A 62 -6.71 -7.09 -5.92
C SER A 62 -6.22 -5.92 -6.78
N ILE A 63 -5.26 -5.13 -6.29
CA ILE A 63 -4.70 -4.02 -7.07
C ILE A 63 -3.58 -4.48 -8.01
N TYR A 64 -3.02 -5.67 -7.82
CA TYR A 64 -1.91 -6.15 -8.66
C TYR A 64 -2.35 -6.25 -10.12
N GLY A 65 -1.51 -5.76 -11.02
CA GLY A 65 -1.83 -5.68 -12.45
C GLY A 65 -2.68 -4.48 -12.85
N LYS A 66 -3.20 -3.72 -11.88
CA LYS A 66 -3.93 -2.48 -12.14
C LYS A 66 -2.97 -1.32 -12.28
N THR A 67 -3.34 -0.32 -13.08
CA THR A 67 -2.58 0.94 -13.09
C THR A 67 -2.81 1.72 -11.81
N GLY A 68 -1.91 2.67 -11.53
CA GLY A 68 -2.13 3.61 -10.44
C GLY A 68 -3.50 4.28 -10.54
N ALA A 69 -3.84 4.78 -11.72
CA ALA A 69 -5.14 5.41 -11.96
C ALA A 69 -6.32 4.49 -11.65
N GLU A 70 -6.27 3.24 -12.11
CA GLU A 70 -7.34 2.26 -11.86
C GLU A 70 -7.47 1.92 -10.36
N SER A 71 -6.37 1.92 -9.62
CA SER A 71 -6.36 1.56 -8.21
C SER A 71 -6.87 2.68 -7.30
N ILE A 72 -6.85 3.94 -7.74
CA ILE A 72 -7.27 5.07 -6.89
C ILE A 72 -8.66 4.86 -6.30
N PRO A 73 -9.73 4.60 -7.09
CA PRO A 73 -11.05 4.40 -6.50
C PRO A 73 -11.12 3.15 -5.62
N MET A 74 -10.35 2.11 -5.93
CA MET A 74 -10.29 0.90 -5.10
C MET A 74 -9.70 1.20 -3.73
N LEU A 75 -8.59 1.94 -3.70
CA LEU A 75 -7.91 2.33 -2.46
C LEU A 75 -8.76 3.29 -1.64
N GLU A 76 -9.41 4.27 -2.29
CA GLU A 76 -10.28 5.22 -1.60
C GLU A 76 -11.50 4.52 -0.96
N LYS A 77 -12.09 3.55 -1.66
CA LYS A 77 -13.18 2.74 -1.11
C LYS A 77 -12.72 1.95 0.12
N ALA A 78 -11.57 1.29 0.01
CA ALA A 78 -11.01 0.50 1.09
C ALA A 78 -10.70 1.37 2.32
N ILE A 79 -10.12 2.54 2.11
CA ILE A 79 -9.81 3.50 3.17
C ILE A 79 -11.09 3.95 3.90
N SER A 80 -12.13 4.26 3.15
CA SER A 80 -13.39 4.74 3.74
C SER A 80 -14.12 3.68 4.56
N ALA A 81 -13.81 2.39 4.32
CA ALA A 81 -14.43 1.28 5.02
C ALA A 81 -13.73 0.92 6.35
N LEU A 82 -12.58 1.51 6.64
CA LEU A 82 -11.79 1.21 7.83
C LEU A 82 -11.86 2.34 8.86
N ASP A 83 -11.84 1.96 10.14
CA ASP A 83 -11.83 2.91 11.26
C ASP A 83 -10.44 3.52 11.48
N ASP A 84 -10.36 4.52 12.35
CA ASP A 84 -9.14 5.30 12.60
C ASP A 84 -8.40 4.90 13.88
N ASP A 85 -8.62 3.72 14.42
CA ASP A 85 -8.01 3.21 15.64
C ASP A 85 -6.53 2.82 15.42
N VAL A 86 -5.68 3.83 15.34
CA VAL A 86 -4.24 3.67 15.10
C VAL A 86 -3.52 3.30 16.40
N ASP A 87 -2.56 2.37 16.31
CA ASP A 87 -1.59 2.10 17.38
C ASP A 87 -0.24 2.69 16.96
N ASP A 88 0.06 3.89 17.44
CA ASP A 88 1.32 4.58 17.11
C ASP A 88 2.54 3.93 17.75
N SER A 89 2.35 3.15 18.81
CA SER A 89 3.46 2.49 19.51
C SER A 89 3.90 1.19 18.81
N ASP A 90 3.02 0.59 18.01
CA ASP A 90 3.29 -0.68 17.34
C ASP A 90 2.66 -0.67 15.93
N TYR A 91 3.48 -0.35 14.93
CA TYR A 91 3.08 -0.35 13.52
C TYR A 91 2.52 -1.71 13.06
N TRP A 92 3.02 -2.81 13.66
CA TRP A 92 2.66 -4.17 13.25
C TRP A 92 1.37 -4.66 13.88
N ASN A 93 0.83 -3.92 14.85
CA ASN A 93 -0.40 -4.33 15.52
C ASN A 93 -1.59 -4.28 14.56
N ALA A 94 -2.41 -5.34 14.60
CA ALA A 94 -3.56 -5.48 13.70
C ALA A 94 -4.71 -4.60 14.18
N THR A 95 -4.68 -3.32 13.80
CA THR A 95 -5.79 -2.38 13.98
C THR A 95 -6.25 -1.88 12.62
N GLU A 96 -7.53 -1.48 12.51
CA GLU A 96 -8.05 -0.94 11.25
C GLU A 96 -7.33 0.35 10.86
N GLY A 97 -7.01 1.20 11.84
CA GLY A 97 -6.26 2.43 11.59
C GLY A 97 -4.86 2.20 11.07
N ASN A 98 -4.15 1.20 11.58
CA ASN A 98 -2.82 0.83 11.08
C ASN A 98 -2.92 0.28 9.65
N ALA A 99 -3.90 -0.58 9.38
CA ALA A 99 -4.17 -1.10 8.04
C ALA A 99 -4.51 0.02 7.05
N LYS A 100 -5.29 0.98 7.49
CA LYS A 100 -5.69 2.16 6.72
C LYS A 100 -4.49 3.04 6.37
N ARG A 101 -3.57 3.24 7.31
CA ARG A 101 -2.35 4.04 7.07
C ARG A 101 -1.50 3.48 5.94
N ALA A 102 -1.37 2.16 5.85
CA ALA A 102 -0.66 1.52 4.75
C ALA A 102 -1.33 1.84 3.41
N LEU A 103 -2.66 1.84 3.36
CA LEU A 103 -3.41 2.16 2.14
C LEU A 103 -3.23 3.61 1.72
N TYR A 104 -3.11 4.55 2.67
CA TYR A 104 -2.80 5.95 2.34
C TYR A 104 -1.44 6.08 1.63
N GLY A 105 -0.45 5.28 2.03
CA GLY A 105 0.84 5.24 1.36
C GLY A 105 0.72 4.78 -0.08
N LEU A 106 -0.01 3.70 -0.32
CA LEU A 106 -0.25 3.19 -1.67
C LEU A 106 -1.03 4.20 -2.52
N LEU A 107 -2.04 4.84 -1.93
CA LEU A 107 -2.83 5.87 -2.62
C LEU A 107 -1.96 7.05 -3.04
N ALA A 108 -1.05 7.49 -2.17
CA ALA A 108 -0.11 8.56 -2.50
C ALA A 108 0.76 8.19 -3.70
N PHE A 109 1.27 6.95 -3.74
CA PHE A 109 2.07 6.46 -4.88
C PHE A 109 1.24 6.47 -6.17
N ALA A 110 0.00 5.98 -6.11
CA ALA A 110 -0.89 5.95 -7.26
C ALA A 110 -1.16 7.35 -7.82
N LYS A 111 -1.31 8.33 -6.95
CA LYS A 111 -1.53 9.73 -7.36
C LYS A 111 -0.28 10.38 -7.94
N MET A 112 0.90 10.00 -7.43
CA MET A 112 2.19 10.50 -7.98
C MET A 112 2.45 9.96 -9.38
N ARG A 113 2.16 8.68 -9.60
CA ARG A 113 2.42 8.00 -10.88
C ARG A 113 1.21 7.16 -11.30
N PRO A 114 0.14 7.81 -11.77
CA PRO A 114 -1.06 7.09 -12.22
C PRO A 114 -0.82 6.19 -13.43
N ASP A 115 0.27 6.41 -14.15
CA ASP A 115 0.71 5.58 -15.29
C ASP A 115 1.39 4.27 -14.87
N GLY A 116 1.81 4.15 -13.62
CA GLY A 116 2.47 2.95 -13.12
C GLY A 116 1.52 1.77 -13.02
N VAL A 117 2.09 0.56 -12.92
CA VAL A 117 1.34 -0.69 -12.74
C VAL A 117 1.79 -1.36 -11.45
N TRP A 118 0.81 -1.78 -10.63
CA TRP A 118 1.09 -2.44 -9.35
C TRP A 118 1.61 -3.85 -9.57
N ASP A 119 2.65 -4.19 -8.81
CA ASP A 119 3.21 -5.53 -8.75
C ASP A 119 3.55 -5.87 -7.30
N GLY A 120 3.61 -7.15 -7.00
CA GLY A 120 3.94 -7.59 -5.65
C GLY A 120 3.92 -9.11 -5.54
N ASP A 121 4.08 -9.60 -4.32
CA ASP A 121 4.08 -11.03 -4.04
C ASP A 121 2.79 -11.57 -3.41
#